data_eeb4fb568813075c2ba4e6f9c67c76c6
#
_entry.id   eeb4fb568813075c2ba4e6f9c67c76c6
#
_cell.length_a   1.000
_cell.length_b   1.000
_cell.length_c   1.000
_cell.angle_alpha   90.00
_cell.angle_beta   90.00
_cell.angle_gamma   90.00
#
_symmetry.space_group_name_H-M   'P 1'
#
loop_
_entity.id
_entity.type
_entity.pdbx_description
1 polymer ?
#
loop_
_entity_poly.entity_id
_entity_poly.type
_entity_poly.pdbx_seq_one_letter_code
_entity_poly.pdbx_strand_id
1 'polypeptide(L)'
;MRVLPRPLNLRLVQGSLLAASLLGALLTAGPARSGTTPETFPPPEVFRKLQLTAYACGRDNTASSCEQARSLADPLLDHPRLPASCKDVLWKIRQNAVAASSNSCERRDPIDAAANDVTVFCRQRPIVKTDTKLEKQGQGAGGLRLIEPKAP
;
A
#
# COMPACT_ATOMS: atom_id res chain seq x y z
N MET A 1 26.64 42.50 28.89
CA MET A 1 25.67 42.86 27.84
C MET A 1 24.31 42.37 28.26
N ARG A 2 23.41 43.29 28.57
CA ARG A 2 22.05 42.99 29.12
C ARG A 2 21.07 42.84 27.94
N VAL A 3 20.42 41.69 27.84
CA VAL A 3 19.33 41.47 26.86
C VAL A 3 18.01 41.83 27.55
N LEU A 4 17.34 42.83 27.00
CA LEU A 4 16.04 43.31 27.46
C LEU A 4 14.92 42.42 26.90
N PRO A 5 13.88 42.09 27.70
CA PRO A 5 12.71 41.39 27.20
C PRO A 5 11.76 42.34 26.49
N ARG A 6 11.20 41.87 25.36
CA ARG A 6 10.14 42.56 24.60
C ARG A 6 8.77 42.41 25.28
N PRO A 7 7.95 43.46 25.31
CA PRO A 7 6.60 43.39 25.89
C PRO A 7 5.59 42.71 24.96
N LEU A 8 4.78 41.85 25.58
CA LEU A 8 3.56 41.27 24.96
C LEU A 8 2.52 42.39 24.78
N ASN A 9 2.13 42.60 23.52
CA ASN A 9 0.93 43.41 23.20
C ASN A 9 -0.32 42.53 23.26
N LEU A 10 -1.00 42.60 24.39
CA LEU A 10 -2.33 42.05 24.60
C LEU A 10 -3.35 43.05 24.01
N ARG A 11 -3.85 42.82 22.81
CA ARG A 11 -5.04 43.56 22.31
C ARG A 11 -6.27 42.69 22.53
N LEU A 12 -6.96 43.04 23.62
CA LEU A 12 -8.38 42.78 23.83
C LEU A 12 -9.16 43.51 22.75
N VAL A 13 -9.88 42.78 21.91
CA VAL A 13 -10.99 43.36 21.16
C VAL A 13 -12.26 42.66 21.62
N GLN A 14 -12.96 43.40 22.46
CA GLN A 14 -14.37 43.16 22.82
C GLN A 14 -15.27 43.54 21.66
N GLY A 15 -16.36 42.82 21.53
CA GLY A 15 -17.62 43.37 21.06
C GLY A 15 -18.09 42.84 19.70
N SER A 16 -19.05 41.99 19.71
CA SER A 16 -20.45 42.32 19.40
C SER A 16 -21.28 41.07 19.20
N LEU A 17 -22.21 40.91 20.09
CA LEU A 17 -23.42 40.12 19.97
C LEU A 17 -24.24 40.63 18.78
N LEU A 18 -24.55 39.80 17.80
CA LEU A 18 -25.76 39.96 17.01
C LEU A 18 -26.41 38.57 16.86
N ALA A 19 -27.61 38.57 17.38
CA ALA A 19 -28.57 37.49 17.39
C ALA A 19 -29.19 37.22 15.98
N ALA A 20 -29.68 36.00 15.85
CA ALA A 20 -30.80 35.59 15.04
C ALA A 20 -30.62 35.54 13.53
N SER A 21 -30.56 34.31 12.99
CA SER A 21 -31.48 33.86 11.96
C SER A 21 -31.42 32.37 11.79
N LEU A 22 -32.31 31.66 12.46
CA LEU A 22 -32.75 30.32 12.14
C LEU A 22 -33.50 30.38 10.79
N LEU A 23 -32.91 29.98 9.70
CA LEU A 23 -33.62 29.54 8.51
C LEU A 23 -33.05 28.22 8.07
N GLY A 24 -33.93 27.22 8.15
CA GLY A 24 -33.64 25.83 7.81
C GLY A 24 -33.22 25.65 6.36
N ALA A 25 -32.01 25.25 6.13
CA ALA A 25 -31.60 24.61 4.88
C ALA A 25 -31.80 23.10 5.08
N LEU A 26 -32.93 22.58 4.57
CA LEU A 26 -33.07 21.16 4.29
C LEU A 26 -31.94 20.79 3.30
N LEU A 27 -30.85 20.29 3.82
CA LEU A 27 -29.83 19.60 3.04
C LEU A 27 -30.46 18.31 2.51
N THR A 28 -31.01 18.37 1.30
CA THR A 28 -31.26 17.16 0.52
C THR A 28 -29.90 16.52 0.23
N ALA A 29 -29.47 15.64 1.13
CA ALA A 29 -28.36 14.76 0.86
C ALA A 29 -28.79 13.83 -0.28
N GLY A 30 -28.51 14.23 -1.52
CA GLY A 30 -28.61 13.36 -2.67
C GLY A 30 -27.69 12.15 -2.44
N PRO A 31 -28.11 10.92 -2.81
CA PRO A 31 -27.24 9.77 -2.71
C PRO A 31 -25.98 10.07 -3.52
N ALA A 32 -24.86 10.20 -2.83
CA ALA A 32 -23.55 10.24 -3.46
C ALA A 32 -23.37 8.90 -4.19
N ARG A 33 -23.72 8.87 -5.48
CA ARG A 33 -23.32 7.79 -6.36
C ARG A 33 -21.80 7.88 -6.49
N SER A 34 -21.10 7.20 -5.61
CA SER A 34 -19.72 6.82 -5.86
C SER A 34 -19.73 5.88 -7.06
N GLY A 35 -19.69 6.49 -8.24
CA GLY A 35 -19.40 5.78 -9.48
C GLY A 35 -17.94 5.32 -9.42
N THR A 36 -17.67 4.26 -8.66
CA THR A 36 -16.41 3.58 -8.73
C THR A 36 -16.33 2.90 -10.09
N THR A 37 -15.69 3.58 -11.05
CA THR A 37 -15.16 2.87 -12.22
C THR A 37 -14.36 1.70 -11.69
N PRO A 38 -14.60 0.46 -12.19
CA PRO A 38 -13.85 -0.68 -11.72
C PRO A 38 -12.36 -0.41 -11.95
N GLU A 39 -11.64 -0.25 -10.85
CA GLU A 39 -10.21 0.03 -10.91
C GLU A 39 -9.49 -1.09 -11.63
N THR A 40 -8.80 -0.76 -12.72
CA THR A 40 -8.07 -1.74 -13.52
C THR A 40 -6.78 -2.12 -12.82
N PHE A 41 -6.29 -3.34 -13.07
CA PHE A 41 -4.97 -3.76 -12.56
C PHE A 41 -3.89 -2.79 -13.07
N PRO A 42 -2.94 -2.34 -12.23
CA PRO A 42 -1.90 -1.42 -12.65
C PRO A 42 -1.06 -2.00 -13.79
N PRO A 43 -0.68 -1.18 -14.78
CA PRO A 43 0.11 -1.63 -15.89
C PRO A 43 1.55 -2.00 -15.47
N PRO A 44 2.24 -2.89 -16.19
CA PRO A 44 3.58 -3.38 -15.83
C PRO A 44 4.63 -2.27 -15.63
N GLU A 45 4.48 -1.17 -16.34
CA GLU A 45 5.40 -0.03 -16.29
C GLU A 45 5.44 0.63 -14.91
N VAL A 46 4.31 0.61 -14.19
CA VAL A 46 4.22 1.14 -12.81
C VAL A 46 5.12 0.34 -11.89
N PHE A 47 5.06 -0.98 -11.98
CA PHE A 47 5.88 -1.88 -11.16
C PHE A 47 7.35 -1.81 -11.55
N ARG A 48 7.64 -1.70 -12.85
CA ARG A 48 9.02 -1.53 -13.29
C ARG A 48 9.62 -0.20 -12.82
N LYS A 49 8.86 0.88 -12.89
CA LYS A 49 9.31 2.18 -12.35
C LYS A 49 9.60 2.08 -10.86
N LEU A 50 8.71 1.47 -10.09
CA LEU A 50 8.90 1.24 -8.66
C LEU A 50 10.16 0.41 -8.39
N GLN A 51 10.35 -0.70 -9.10
CA GLN A 51 11.53 -1.55 -8.98
C GLN A 51 12.83 -0.76 -9.19
N LEU A 52 12.91 -0.03 -10.30
CA LEU A 52 14.12 0.77 -10.64
C LEU A 52 14.38 1.87 -9.60
N THR A 53 13.32 2.49 -9.08
CA THR A 53 13.45 3.53 -8.06
C THR A 53 13.86 2.94 -6.70
N ALA A 54 13.37 1.75 -6.35
CA ALA A 54 13.83 1.04 -5.15
C ALA A 54 15.32 0.66 -5.24
N TYR A 55 15.79 0.17 -6.39
CA TYR A 55 17.21 -0.06 -6.61
C TYR A 55 18.04 1.23 -6.53
N ALA A 56 17.51 2.34 -7.05
CA ALA A 56 18.19 3.63 -6.91
C ALA A 56 18.33 4.04 -5.44
N CYS A 57 17.29 3.83 -4.61
CA CYS A 57 17.38 4.04 -3.17
C CYS A 57 18.47 3.15 -2.53
N GLY A 58 18.50 1.85 -2.86
CA GLY A 58 19.50 0.91 -2.37
C GLY A 58 20.92 1.35 -2.72
N ARG A 59 21.17 1.72 -3.98
CA ARG A 59 22.47 2.09 -4.51
C ARG A 59 22.94 3.47 -4.05
N ASP A 60 22.07 4.48 -4.21
CA ASP A 60 22.46 5.89 -4.09
C ASP A 60 22.40 6.39 -2.64
N ASN A 61 21.64 5.71 -1.78
CA ASN A 61 21.46 6.05 -0.36
C ASN A 61 21.09 7.53 -0.11
N THR A 62 20.29 8.11 -0.99
CA THR A 62 19.83 9.49 -0.85
C THR A 62 18.39 9.55 -0.34
N ALA A 63 18.08 10.57 0.47
CA ALA A 63 16.70 10.77 0.95
C ALA A 63 15.72 10.90 -0.22
N SER A 64 16.12 11.57 -1.31
CA SER A 64 15.29 11.80 -2.48
C SER A 64 14.91 10.49 -3.19
N SER A 65 15.91 9.61 -3.51
CA SER A 65 15.64 8.35 -4.20
C SER A 65 14.78 7.40 -3.33
N CYS A 66 15.06 7.38 -2.03
CA CYS A 66 14.31 6.53 -1.09
C CYS A 66 12.86 7.01 -0.90
N GLU A 67 12.64 8.32 -0.76
CA GLU A 67 11.30 8.88 -0.65
C GLU A 67 10.50 8.65 -1.94
N GLN A 68 11.14 8.78 -3.11
CA GLN A 68 10.50 8.50 -4.38
C GLN A 68 10.05 7.02 -4.47
N ALA A 69 10.85 6.07 -3.99
CA ALA A 69 10.47 4.66 -3.96
C ALA A 69 9.24 4.44 -3.05
N ARG A 70 9.21 5.06 -1.88
CA ARG A 70 8.09 4.98 -0.95
C ARG A 70 6.82 5.61 -1.51
N SER A 71 6.92 6.80 -2.09
CA SER A 71 5.77 7.51 -2.67
C SER A 71 5.15 6.78 -3.87
N LEU A 72 5.94 5.97 -4.59
CA LEU A 72 5.41 5.10 -5.66
C LEU A 72 4.74 3.84 -5.09
N ALA A 73 5.20 3.33 -3.96
CA ALA A 73 4.62 2.14 -3.33
C ALA A 73 3.31 2.44 -2.59
N ASP A 74 3.19 3.60 -1.95
CA ASP A 74 2.06 3.96 -1.09
C ASP A 74 0.68 3.82 -1.76
N PRO A 75 0.41 4.41 -2.94
CA PRO A 75 -0.90 4.29 -3.57
C PRO A 75 -1.23 2.86 -4.03
N LEU A 76 -0.21 2.03 -4.24
CA LEU A 76 -0.40 0.64 -4.65
C LEU A 76 -0.81 -0.26 -3.47
N LEU A 77 -0.48 0.10 -2.24
CA LEU A 77 -0.87 -0.67 -1.05
C LEU A 77 -2.40 -0.75 -0.89
N ASP A 78 -3.09 0.34 -1.21
CA ASP A 78 -4.56 0.41 -1.10
C ASP A 78 -5.27 -0.13 -2.35
N HIS A 79 -4.53 -0.46 -3.41
CA HIS A 79 -5.13 -0.88 -4.67
C HIS A 79 -5.91 -2.20 -4.53
N PRO A 80 -7.23 -2.23 -4.84
CA PRO A 80 -8.10 -3.38 -4.50
C PRO A 80 -7.80 -4.64 -5.31
N ARG A 81 -7.20 -4.50 -6.49
CA ARG A 81 -6.94 -5.63 -7.39
C ARG A 81 -5.56 -6.27 -7.21
N LEU A 82 -4.71 -5.70 -6.35
CA LEU A 82 -3.40 -6.30 -6.09
C LEU A 82 -3.52 -7.47 -5.11
N PRO A 83 -2.83 -8.59 -5.41
CA PRO A 83 -2.79 -9.72 -4.49
C PRO A 83 -2.04 -9.38 -3.20
N ALA A 84 -2.37 -10.05 -2.10
CA ALA A 84 -1.72 -9.83 -0.81
C ALA A 84 -0.20 -9.95 -0.89
N SER A 85 0.31 -10.94 -1.62
CA SER A 85 1.75 -11.12 -1.82
C SER A 85 2.45 -9.91 -2.47
N CYS A 86 1.76 -9.21 -3.40
CA CYS A 86 2.27 -7.96 -3.94
C CYS A 86 2.27 -6.86 -2.87
N LYS A 87 1.18 -6.72 -2.12
CA LYS A 87 1.08 -5.72 -1.03
C LYS A 87 2.16 -5.93 0.04
N ASP A 88 2.49 -7.18 0.36
CA ASP A 88 3.59 -7.50 1.29
C ASP A 88 4.94 -6.99 0.78
N VAL A 89 5.19 -7.13 -0.53
CA VAL A 89 6.41 -6.61 -1.16
C VAL A 89 6.44 -5.07 -1.15
N LEU A 90 5.32 -4.44 -1.49
CA LEU A 90 5.18 -2.97 -1.44
C LEU A 90 5.41 -2.44 -0.04
N TRP A 91 4.90 -3.14 0.97
CA TRP A 91 5.11 -2.81 2.38
C TRP A 91 6.59 -2.91 2.78
N LYS A 92 7.30 -3.96 2.33
CA LYS A 92 8.75 -4.08 2.55
C LYS A 92 9.52 -2.91 1.93
N ILE A 93 9.18 -2.47 0.72
CA ILE A 93 9.78 -1.28 0.11
C ILE A 93 9.52 -0.05 0.98
N ARG A 94 8.27 0.16 1.40
CA ARG A 94 7.91 1.28 2.23
C ARG A 94 8.68 1.32 3.55
N GLN A 95 8.88 0.19 4.19
CA GLN A 95 9.60 0.09 5.46
C GLN A 95 11.12 0.25 5.29
N ASN A 96 11.71 -0.36 4.28
CA ASN A 96 13.16 -0.47 4.14
C ASN A 96 13.78 0.63 3.28
N ALA A 97 13.02 1.28 2.37
CA ALA A 97 13.54 2.32 1.51
C ALA A 97 13.77 3.62 2.31
N VAL A 98 14.80 3.62 3.15
CA VAL A 98 15.18 4.75 4.00
C VAL A 98 16.67 5.02 3.80
N ALA A 99 17.04 6.30 3.66
CA ALA A 99 18.45 6.71 3.63
C ALA A 99 19.07 6.58 5.03
N ALA A 100 20.31 6.14 5.09
CA ALA A 100 21.05 6.00 6.34
C ALA A 100 22.41 6.71 6.25
N SER A 101 23.09 6.86 7.38
CA SER A 101 24.42 7.50 7.46
C SER A 101 25.51 6.73 6.68
N SER A 102 25.33 5.41 6.54
CA SER A 102 26.22 4.55 5.76
C SER A 102 25.41 3.63 4.84
N ASN A 103 25.96 3.33 3.67
CA ASN A 103 25.34 2.43 2.70
C ASN A 103 25.85 0.99 2.88
N SER A 104 25.52 0.39 4.03
CA SER A 104 25.91 -0.99 4.35
C SER A 104 25.11 -2.04 3.57
N CYS A 105 25.60 -3.29 3.53
CA CYS A 105 24.87 -4.41 2.92
C CYS A 105 23.56 -4.67 3.67
N GLU A 106 23.60 -4.64 5.02
CA GLU A 106 22.40 -4.87 5.85
C GLU A 106 21.25 -3.91 5.51
N ARG A 107 21.58 -2.68 5.09
CA ARG A 107 20.60 -1.71 4.61
C ARG A 107 20.13 -2.02 3.20
N ARG A 108 21.05 -2.34 2.28
CA ARG A 108 20.74 -2.51 0.85
C ARG A 108 19.99 -3.80 0.57
N ASP A 109 20.41 -4.90 1.16
CA ASP A 109 19.90 -6.23 0.85
C ASP A 109 18.38 -6.36 0.98
N PRO A 110 17.72 -5.86 2.03
CA PRO A 110 16.26 -5.91 2.12
C PRO A 110 15.55 -5.01 1.09
N ILE A 111 16.17 -3.90 0.67
CA ILE A 111 15.62 -3.03 -0.37
C ILE A 111 15.71 -3.72 -1.73
N ASP A 112 16.88 -4.27 -2.04
CA ASP A 112 17.14 -4.95 -3.32
C ASP A 112 16.31 -6.23 -3.44
N ALA A 113 16.17 -6.99 -2.36
CA ALA A 113 15.29 -8.16 -2.32
C ALA A 113 13.84 -7.78 -2.59
N ALA A 114 13.32 -6.74 -1.93
CA ALA A 114 11.96 -6.26 -2.17
C ALA A 114 11.79 -5.75 -3.61
N ALA A 115 12.79 -5.05 -4.17
CA ALA A 115 12.77 -4.58 -5.55
C ALA A 115 12.72 -5.75 -6.56
N ASN A 116 13.46 -6.83 -6.32
CA ASN A 116 13.39 -8.06 -7.12
C ASN A 116 11.99 -8.68 -7.06
N ASP A 117 11.42 -8.75 -5.87
CA ASP A 117 10.13 -9.39 -5.62
C ASP A 117 8.97 -8.67 -6.31
N VAL A 118 9.06 -7.35 -6.59
CA VAL A 118 8.01 -6.58 -7.26
C VAL A 118 7.59 -7.23 -8.57
N THR A 119 8.53 -7.60 -9.44
CA THR A 119 8.21 -8.17 -10.76
C THR A 119 7.71 -9.61 -10.69
N VAL A 120 7.96 -10.30 -9.58
CA VAL A 120 7.50 -11.68 -9.34
C VAL A 120 6.07 -11.69 -8.79
N PHE A 121 5.79 -10.87 -7.79
CA PHE A 121 4.54 -10.93 -7.03
C PHE A 121 3.48 -9.92 -7.51
N CYS A 122 3.88 -8.81 -8.16
CA CYS A 122 2.98 -7.75 -8.61
C CYS A 122 2.54 -7.89 -10.07
N ARG A 123 2.66 -9.07 -10.67
CA ARG A 123 2.17 -9.33 -12.02
C ARG A 123 0.71 -9.77 -12.01
N GLN A 124 -0.02 -9.39 -13.04
CA GLN A 124 -1.36 -9.90 -13.27
C GLN A 124 -1.28 -11.42 -13.55
N ARG A 125 -1.92 -12.21 -12.70
CA ARG A 125 -2.04 -13.65 -12.95
C ARG A 125 -3.23 -13.88 -13.89
N PRO A 126 -3.09 -14.69 -14.94
CA PRO A 126 -4.24 -15.09 -15.74
C PRO A 126 -5.25 -15.81 -14.82
N ILE A 127 -6.51 -15.41 -14.91
CA ILE A 127 -7.58 -16.14 -14.24
C ILE A 127 -7.66 -17.49 -14.94
N VAL A 128 -7.13 -18.52 -14.32
CA VAL A 128 -7.39 -19.89 -14.75
C VAL A 128 -8.87 -20.11 -14.48
N LYS A 129 -9.69 -20.07 -15.54
CA LYS A 129 -11.06 -20.54 -15.44
C LYS A 129 -10.96 -22.02 -15.15
N THR A 130 -11.11 -22.40 -13.90
CA THR A 130 -11.32 -23.79 -13.53
C THR A 130 -12.64 -24.17 -14.16
N ASP A 131 -12.58 -24.86 -15.29
CA ASP A 131 -13.78 -25.41 -15.91
C ASP A 131 -14.44 -26.29 -14.85
N THR A 132 -15.62 -25.91 -14.41
CA THR A 132 -16.48 -26.59 -13.41
C THR A 132 -16.86 -28.03 -13.84
N LYS A 133 -16.19 -28.57 -14.84
CA LYS A 133 -16.41 -29.92 -15.38
C LYS A 133 -15.76 -31.02 -14.52
N LEU A 134 -14.84 -30.65 -13.59
CA LEU A 134 -14.19 -31.62 -12.71
C LEU A 134 -15.02 -31.94 -11.44
N GLU A 135 -16.01 -31.12 -11.08
CA GLU A 135 -16.80 -31.34 -9.87
C GLU A 135 -17.86 -32.44 -9.96
N LYS A 136 -18.20 -32.90 -11.19
CA LYS A 136 -19.19 -33.98 -11.37
C LYS A 136 -18.61 -35.39 -11.42
N GLN A 137 -17.30 -35.55 -11.35
CA GLN A 137 -16.66 -36.86 -11.44
C GLN A 137 -16.10 -37.38 -10.10
N GLY A 138 -16.23 -36.62 -9.00
CA GLY A 138 -15.68 -36.95 -7.69
C GLY A 138 -16.69 -37.50 -6.67
N GLN A 139 -17.96 -37.77 -7.06
CA GLN A 139 -18.95 -38.39 -6.16
C GLN A 139 -19.05 -39.90 -6.39
N GLY A 140 -17.98 -40.58 -6.72
CA GLY A 140 -17.88 -42.02 -6.79
C GLY A 140 -16.88 -42.54 -5.73
N ALA A 141 -17.44 -43.01 -4.61
CA ALA A 141 -16.86 -43.98 -3.70
C ALA A 141 -15.30 -44.17 -3.74
N GLY A 142 -14.60 -43.40 -2.98
CA GLY A 142 -13.20 -43.60 -2.65
C GLY A 142 -13.02 -43.61 -1.15
N GLY A 143 -13.43 -44.70 -0.49
CA GLY A 143 -13.14 -44.92 0.93
C GLY A 143 -11.64 -44.91 1.16
N LEU A 144 -11.20 -44.15 2.14
CA LEU A 144 -9.86 -44.21 2.71
C LEU A 144 -9.55 -45.65 3.10
N ARG A 145 -8.74 -46.36 2.31
CA ARG A 145 -8.11 -47.60 2.75
C ARG A 145 -7.01 -47.20 3.72
N LEU A 146 -7.33 -47.35 5.01
CA LEU A 146 -6.31 -47.42 6.05
C LEU A 146 -5.38 -48.59 5.74
N ILE A 147 -4.10 -48.30 5.51
CA ILE A 147 -3.06 -49.28 5.39
C ILE A 147 -2.82 -49.83 6.81
N GLU A 148 -3.30 -51.05 7.07
CA GLU A 148 -3.06 -51.79 8.29
C GLU A 148 -1.60 -52.18 8.34
N PRO A 149 -0.83 -51.84 9.40
CA PRO A 149 0.56 -52.28 9.51
C PRO A 149 0.60 -53.78 9.80
N LYS A 150 1.20 -54.53 8.91
CA LYS A 150 1.49 -55.96 9.09
C LYS A 150 2.49 -56.13 10.23
N ALA A 151 2.03 -56.67 11.35
CA ALA A 151 2.88 -57.08 12.48
C ALA A 151 3.79 -58.24 12.09
N PRO A 152 4.99 -58.37 12.77
CA PRO A 152 6.02 -59.34 12.47
C PRO A 152 5.62 -60.79 12.85
#